data_7ab3cfe6a8cc4d28eb48e3888a9aae74
#
_entry.id   7ab3cfe6a8cc4d28eb48e3888a9aae74
#
_cell.length_a   1.000
_cell.length_b   1.000
_cell.length_c   1.000
_cell.angle_alpha   90.00
_cell.angle_beta   90.00
_cell.angle_gamma   90.00
#
_symmetry.space_group_name_H-M   'P 1'
#
loop_
_entity.id
_entity.type
_entity.pdbx_description
1 polymer ?
#
loop_
_entity_poly.entity_id
_entity_poly.type
_entity_poly.pdbx_seq_one_letter_code
_entity_poly.pdbx_strand_id
1 'polypeptide(L)'
;MSVSGQNGQAVNSPKTVRLTEVETTLRRLLLDVAEHIENDPNSFRFEGQSLPDELANEKLVLRFTGGWVRDTLLGVGSHDIDVSINKMTGLQFGLRMKEYLELPGNPEKYGLEGVAKTDSQSNKAGTTDKSKLVGGLHKIGANPEKSKHLETVTTRVLGLDIDLVNLRKETYTEESRNPQMEFGTPEEDAMRRDATVNAMFYNLNTEQVEDFTGKGHDDMRDKIIRTPLGPYQTFKDDPLRVLRLIRFASRLDYVIERSVEQCMGVTDIQEALRAKISRERVGVELEKMLKGPDPLMAASIIERLGLYRTIFSDPTEDPLHAFAPDEENWKIVVNQLGTFLGGENADAGVMVKDQEERFLAWILACMVPYRDAPQAQPAEVGRKWPPPVATNVAREGIKATNKVCELVTASVRNREEITALVNKQSERRRRPQQSAQGEDPFARDVLGMAIRRWGATWRSQTVFSMLCEISDEPGAADSKFIHLTI
;
A
#
# COMPACT_ATOMS: atom_id res chain seq x y z
N MET A 1 -33.94 13.31 49.37
CA MET A 1 -33.98 12.04 48.59
C MET A 1 -32.87 12.08 47.55
N SER A 2 -31.78 11.42 47.88
CA SER A 2 -30.58 11.31 47.09
C SER A 2 -30.72 10.18 46.11
N VAL A 3 -30.53 10.45 44.82
CA VAL A 3 -30.38 9.42 43.79
C VAL A 3 -28.94 9.45 43.32
N SER A 4 -28.18 8.46 43.77
CA SER A 4 -26.84 8.18 43.36
C SER A 4 -26.88 7.52 41.98
N GLY A 5 -26.44 8.24 40.92
CA GLY A 5 -26.12 7.70 39.62
C GLY A 5 -24.73 7.08 39.64
N GLN A 6 -24.65 5.77 39.67
CA GLN A 6 -23.43 5.04 39.38
C GLN A 6 -23.22 5.02 37.87
N ASN A 7 -22.30 5.87 37.39
CA ASN A 7 -21.68 5.71 36.07
C ASN A 7 -20.64 4.59 36.18
N GLY A 8 -21.06 3.37 35.80
CA GLY A 8 -20.14 2.28 35.55
C GLY A 8 -19.29 2.59 34.31
N GLN A 9 -18.06 3.05 34.50
CA GLN A 9 -17.04 2.95 33.48
C GLN A 9 -16.78 1.48 33.20
N ALA A 10 -17.22 1.01 32.00
CA ALA A 10 -16.77 -0.26 31.50
C ALA A 10 -15.25 -0.19 31.31
N VAL A 11 -14.52 -0.81 32.23
CA VAL A 11 -13.11 -1.08 32.09
C VAL A 11 -13.01 -2.06 30.92
N ASN A 12 -12.69 -1.53 29.73
CA ASN A 12 -12.37 -2.35 28.57
C ASN A 12 -11.11 -3.15 28.91
N SER A 13 -11.28 -4.42 29.26
CA SER A 13 -10.17 -5.37 29.39
C SER A 13 -9.36 -5.36 28.09
N PRO A 14 -8.03 -5.40 28.13
CA PRO A 14 -7.21 -5.45 26.95
C PRO A 14 -7.68 -6.63 26.07
N LYS A 15 -7.94 -6.34 24.77
CA LYS A 15 -8.37 -7.39 23.84
C LYS A 15 -7.27 -8.44 23.78
N THR A 16 -7.56 -9.66 24.18
CA THR A 16 -6.61 -10.78 24.14
C THR A 16 -6.51 -11.29 22.70
N VAL A 17 -5.30 -11.52 22.24
CA VAL A 17 -5.04 -12.19 20.96
C VAL A 17 -5.56 -13.63 21.06
N ARG A 18 -6.35 -14.04 20.08
CA ARG A 18 -6.76 -15.45 19.93
C ARG A 18 -6.17 -15.97 18.63
N LEU A 19 -5.29 -16.95 18.78
CA LEU A 19 -4.71 -17.65 17.65
C LEU A 19 -5.74 -18.61 17.04
N THR A 20 -5.74 -18.70 15.72
CA THR A 20 -6.43 -19.78 14.99
C THR A 20 -5.75 -21.13 15.27
N GLU A 21 -6.37 -22.24 14.91
CA GLU A 21 -5.76 -23.59 15.06
C GLU A 21 -4.44 -23.69 14.30
N VAL A 22 -4.38 -23.11 13.10
CA VAL A 22 -3.17 -23.10 12.27
C VAL A 22 -2.06 -22.26 12.91
N GLU A 23 -2.37 -21.07 13.40
CA GLU A 23 -1.44 -20.20 14.10
C GLU A 23 -0.96 -20.81 15.43
N THR A 24 -1.83 -21.52 16.14
CA THR A 24 -1.48 -22.27 17.36
C THR A 24 -0.50 -23.39 17.03
N THR A 25 -0.70 -24.10 15.93
CA THR A 25 0.21 -25.13 15.45
C THR A 25 1.54 -24.53 15.01
N LEU A 26 1.51 -23.40 14.30
CA LEU A 26 2.70 -22.65 13.93
C LEU A 26 3.50 -22.21 15.16
N ARG A 27 2.81 -21.60 16.15
CA ARG A 27 3.45 -21.20 17.41
C ARG A 27 4.17 -22.38 18.07
N ARG A 28 3.51 -23.54 18.17
CA ARG A 28 4.12 -24.75 18.75
C ARG A 28 5.35 -25.18 17.97
N LEU A 29 5.28 -25.22 16.62
CA LEU A 29 6.44 -25.55 15.79
C LEU A 29 7.61 -24.59 16.04
N LEU A 30 7.35 -23.28 16.03
CA LEU A 30 8.38 -22.27 16.23
C LEU A 30 9.05 -22.36 17.60
N LEU A 31 8.28 -22.66 18.65
CA LEU A 31 8.81 -22.84 20.02
C LEU A 31 9.62 -24.15 20.16
N ASP A 32 9.15 -25.25 19.56
CA ASP A 32 9.91 -26.53 19.57
C ASP A 32 11.24 -26.40 18.81
N VAL A 33 11.25 -25.63 17.71
CA VAL A 33 12.49 -25.27 16.97
C VAL A 33 13.42 -24.43 17.85
N ALA A 34 12.90 -23.44 18.55
CA ALA A 34 13.67 -22.57 19.44
C ALA A 34 14.32 -23.41 20.59
N GLU A 35 13.56 -24.32 21.19
CA GLU A 35 14.07 -25.22 22.22
C GLU A 35 15.16 -26.18 21.67
N HIS A 36 14.95 -26.69 20.46
CA HIS A 36 15.95 -27.53 19.78
C HIS A 36 17.26 -26.77 19.54
N ILE A 37 17.19 -25.51 19.12
CA ILE A 37 18.35 -24.64 18.92
C ILE A 37 19.07 -24.37 20.24
N GLU A 38 18.36 -24.07 21.33
CA GLU A 38 18.97 -23.81 22.64
C GLU A 38 19.66 -25.03 23.27
N ASN A 39 19.19 -26.22 22.96
CA ASN A 39 19.78 -27.46 23.43
C ASN A 39 21.04 -27.89 22.65
N ASP A 40 21.36 -27.25 21.51
CA ASP A 40 22.58 -27.49 20.75
C ASP A 40 23.64 -26.41 21.08
N PRO A 41 24.75 -26.77 21.77
CA PRO A 41 25.79 -25.81 22.19
C PRO A 41 26.47 -25.08 21.03
N ASN A 42 26.35 -25.58 19.80
CA ASN A 42 26.98 -25.00 18.62
C ASN A 42 26.00 -24.12 17.78
N SER A 43 24.73 -24.07 18.14
CA SER A 43 23.70 -23.42 17.37
C SER A 43 23.89 -21.91 17.22
N PHE A 44 24.55 -21.23 18.14
CA PHE A 44 24.80 -19.80 18.17
C PHE A 44 26.18 -19.36 17.67
N ARG A 45 26.98 -20.27 17.15
CA ARG A 45 28.30 -19.94 16.60
C ARG A 45 28.16 -19.57 15.13
N PHE A 46 28.13 -18.27 14.85
CA PHE A 46 28.06 -17.75 13.49
C PHE A 46 29.30 -16.90 13.21
N GLU A 47 29.98 -17.17 12.10
CA GLU A 47 31.13 -16.38 11.67
C GLU A 47 30.72 -14.96 11.31
N GLY A 48 31.34 -13.96 11.94
CA GLY A 48 31.27 -12.55 11.52
C GLY A 48 30.16 -11.69 12.12
N GLN A 49 29.36 -12.18 13.07
CA GLN A 49 28.36 -11.36 13.76
C GLN A 49 28.56 -11.44 15.28
N SER A 50 28.80 -10.30 15.93
CA SER A 50 28.79 -10.20 17.39
C SER A 50 27.39 -9.85 17.86
N LEU A 51 26.83 -10.71 18.75
CA LEU A 51 25.64 -10.33 19.51
C LEU A 51 26.04 -9.29 20.57
N PRO A 52 25.20 -8.29 20.85
CA PRO A 52 25.37 -7.45 22.03
C PRO A 52 25.43 -8.33 23.29
N ASP A 53 26.31 -7.97 24.22
CA ASP A 53 26.50 -8.73 25.46
C ASP A 53 25.20 -8.96 26.25
N GLU A 54 24.28 -8.01 26.16
CA GLU A 54 22.95 -8.05 26.77
C GLU A 54 22.09 -9.19 26.21
N LEU A 55 22.15 -9.43 24.90
CA LEU A 55 21.38 -10.47 24.22
C LEU A 55 22.07 -11.85 24.29
N ALA A 56 23.39 -11.91 24.50
CA ALA A 56 24.14 -13.15 24.49
C ALA A 56 23.66 -14.13 25.57
N ASN A 57 23.23 -13.61 26.73
CA ASN A 57 22.77 -14.38 27.88
C ASN A 57 21.25 -14.60 27.95
N GLU A 58 20.49 -14.01 27.03
CA GLU A 58 19.04 -14.20 26.97
C GLU A 58 18.67 -15.55 26.34
N LYS A 59 17.45 -16.02 26.63
CA LYS A 59 16.86 -17.12 25.88
C LYS A 59 16.44 -16.67 24.48
N LEU A 60 16.30 -17.62 23.56
CA LEU A 60 15.73 -17.38 22.25
C LEU A 60 14.23 -17.11 22.37
N VAL A 61 13.82 -15.88 22.08
CA VAL A 61 12.43 -15.45 22.19
C VAL A 61 11.91 -15.06 20.81
N LEU A 62 10.77 -15.63 20.46
CA LEU A 62 10.09 -15.40 19.18
C LEU A 62 8.82 -14.56 19.41
N ARG A 63 8.55 -13.64 18.49
CA ARG A 63 7.39 -12.77 18.55
C ARG A 63 6.73 -12.63 17.19
N PHE A 64 5.41 -12.72 17.12
CA PHE A 64 4.71 -12.17 15.96
C PHE A 64 4.68 -10.64 16.10
N THR A 65 4.77 -9.92 15.00
CA THR A 65 4.98 -8.46 15.05
C THR A 65 4.28 -7.71 13.91
N GLY A 66 4.23 -6.40 14.04
CA GLY A 66 3.79 -5.51 12.97
C GLY A 66 2.29 -5.53 12.70
N GLY A 67 1.95 -5.58 11.43
CA GLY A 67 0.56 -5.52 10.97
C GLY A 67 -0.29 -6.67 11.47
N TRP A 68 0.27 -7.86 11.64
CA TRP A 68 -0.44 -9.03 12.14
C TRP A 68 -1.01 -8.79 13.55
N VAL A 69 -0.19 -8.24 14.48
CA VAL A 69 -0.65 -7.97 15.86
C VAL A 69 -1.79 -6.97 15.87
N ARG A 70 -1.64 -5.87 15.13
CA ARG A 70 -2.70 -4.86 14.97
C ARG A 70 -3.98 -5.47 14.41
N ASP A 71 -3.89 -6.17 13.29
CA ASP A 71 -5.05 -6.69 12.58
C ASP A 71 -5.77 -7.75 13.42
N THR A 72 -5.03 -8.62 14.13
CA THR A 72 -5.60 -9.58 15.09
C THR A 72 -6.31 -8.90 16.26
N LEU A 73 -5.73 -7.86 16.84
CA LEU A 73 -6.37 -7.06 17.91
C LEU A 73 -7.64 -6.34 17.41
N LEU A 74 -7.70 -5.99 16.13
CA LEU A 74 -8.89 -5.41 15.50
C LEU A 74 -9.93 -6.45 15.12
N GLY A 75 -9.60 -7.75 15.23
CA GLY A 75 -10.48 -8.85 14.82
C GLY A 75 -10.51 -9.08 13.31
N VAL A 76 -9.48 -8.58 12.60
CA VAL A 76 -9.29 -8.79 11.16
C VAL A 76 -8.21 -9.85 10.99
N GLY A 77 -8.48 -10.88 10.18
CA GLY A 77 -7.47 -11.92 9.88
C GLY A 77 -6.32 -11.36 9.05
N SER A 78 -5.11 -11.84 9.30
CA SER A 78 -3.93 -11.56 8.49
C SER A 78 -3.31 -12.87 8.04
N HIS A 79 -2.89 -12.94 6.77
CA HIS A 79 -2.20 -14.11 6.21
C HIS A 79 -0.68 -13.96 6.21
N ASP A 80 -0.18 -12.74 6.33
CA ASP A 80 1.25 -12.42 6.38
C ASP A 80 1.69 -12.28 7.84
N ILE A 81 2.60 -13.14 8.29
CA ILE A 81 3.08 -13.18 9.67
C ILE A 81 4.56 -12.84 9.69
N ASP A 82 4.90 -11.68 10.25
CA ASP A 82 6.28 -11.35 10.58
C ASP A 82 6.66 -12.01 11.92
N VAL A 83 7.68 -12.88 11.91
CA VAL A 83 8.25 -13.52 13.09
C VAL A 83 9.58 -12.87 13.43
N SER A 84 9.63 -12.09 14.50
CA SER A 84 10.85 -11.49 14.97
C SER A 84 11.62 -12.37 15.96
N ILE A 85 12.94 -12.39 15.80
CA ILE A 85 13.88 -13.26 16.50
C ILE A 85 14.94 -12.40 17.17
N ASN A 86 15.21 -12.60 18.47
CA ASN A 86 16.12 -11.72 19.21
C ASN A 86 17.62 -12.01 18.99
N LYS A 87 18.03 -13.26 18.81
CA LYS A 87 19.45 -13.67 18.90
C LYS A 87 20.07 -14.18 17.60
N MET A 88 19.30 -14.27 16.52
CA MET A 88 19.79 -14.79 15.26
C MET A 88 19.04 -14.18 14.07
N THR A 89 19.64 -14.28 12.89
CA THR A 89 18.99 -13.81 11.67
C THR A 89 17.83 -14.73 11.26
N GLY A 90 16.89 -14.20 10.49
CA GLY A 90 15.81 -14.99 9.92
C GLY A 90 16.31 -16.19 9.10
N LEU A 91 17.42 -16.01 8.37
CA LEU A 91 18.03 -17.10 7.61
C LEU A 91 18.54 -18.23 8.51
N GLN A 92 19.25 -17.86 9.56
CA GLN A 92 19.80 -18.84 10.50
C GLN A 92 18.69 -19.66 11.15
N PHE A 93 17.65 -18.97 11.64
CA PHE A 93 16.49 -19.65 12.22
C PHE A 93 15.76 -20.52 11.19
N GLY A 94 15.55 -20.03 9.97
CA GLY A 94 14.92 -20.81 8.90
C GLY A 94 15.68 -22.07 8.54
N LEU A 95 17.02 -22.02 8.50
CA LEU A 95 17.85 -23.20 8.25
C LEU A 95 17.72 -24.20 9.40
N ARG A 96 17.77 -23.76 10.66
CA ARG A 96 17.56 -24.63 11.83
C ARG A 96 16.15 -25.23 11.88
N MET A 97 15.14 -24.46 11.51
CA MET A 97 13.77 -24.97 11.37
C MET A 97 13.68 -26.08 10.31
N LYS A 98 14.40 -25.92 9.19
CA LYS A 98 14.46 -26.95 8.15
C LYS A 98 15.14 -28.21 8.68
N GLU A 99 16.32 -28.10 9.32
CA GLU A 99 17.04 -29.21 9.96
C GLU A 99 16.15 -29.97 10.97
N TYR A 100 15.44 -29.22 11.82
CA TYR A 100 14.50 -29.78 12.79
C TYR A 100 13.37 -30.58 12.13
N LEU A 101 12.80 -30.06 11.04
CA LEU A 101 11.74 -30.72 10.30
C LEU A 101 12.22 -31.93 9.47
N GLU A 102 13.53 -32.04 9.19
CA GLU A 102 14.13 -33.21 8.53
C GLU A 102 14.33 -34.38 9.51
N LEU A 103 14.23 -34.15 10.81
CA LEU A 103 14.32 -35.23 11.80
C LEU A 103 13.08 -36.13 11.78
N PRO A 104 13.23 -37.46 11.82
CA PRO A 104 12.10 -38.39 11.77
C PRO A 104 11.07 -38.14 12.90
N GLY A 105 9.79 -38.08 12.53
CA GLY A 105 8.68 -37.89 13.46
C GLY A 105 8.36 -36.41 13.78
N ASN A 106 9.23 -35.48 13.42
CA ASN A 106 8.95 -34.05 13.65
C ASN A 106 7.89 -33.44 12.70
N PRO A 107 7.89 -33.71 11.38
CA PRO A 107 6.83 -33.22 10.51
C PRO A 107 5.44 -33.70 10.92
N GLU A 108 5.33 -34.95 11.35
CA GLU A 108 4.06 -35.58 11.73
C GLU A 108 3.41 -34.90 12.96
N LYS A 109 4.23 -34.35 13.89
CA LYS A 109 3.72 -33.56 15.05
C LYS A 109 2.87 -32.38 14.66
N TYR A 110 3.05 -31.85 13.47
CA TYR A 110 2.38 -30.61 12.98
C TYR A 110 1.46 -30.88 11.80
N GLY A 111 1.19 -32.14 11.46
CA GLY A 111 0.37 -32.50 10.31
C GLY A 111 1.03 -32.19 8.97
N LEU A 112 2.37 -32.21 8.92
CA LEU A 112 3.18 -31.95 7.73
C LEU A 112 3.56 -33.26 7.00
N GLU A 113 2.72 -34.28 7.07
CA GLU A 113 2.95 -35.58 6.44
C GLU A 113 2.97 -35.44 4.90
N GLY A 114 3.99 -36.00 4.26
CA GLY A 114 4.08 -36.13 2.80
C GLY A 114 5.04 -35.16 2.09
N VAL A 115 5.74 -34.28 2.80
CA VAL A 115 6.64 -33.27 2.19
C VAL A 115 8.08 -33.77 1.96
N ALA A 116 8.46 -34.89 2.54
CA ALA A 116 9.86 -35.39 2.61
C ALA A 116 10.42 -36.00 1.31
N LYS A 117 9.71 -36.04 0.18
CA LYS A 117 10.23 -36.66 -1.06
C LYS A 117 9.81 -35.87 -2.30
N THR A 118 10.43 -34.77 -2.65
CA THR A 118 10.59 -34.36 -4.06
C THR A 118 11.53 -33.16 -4.18
N ASP A 119 12.83 -33.39 -4.05
CA ASP A 119 13.82 -32.67 -4.82
C ASP A 119 14.28 -33.59 -5.94
N SER A 120 13.67 -33.51 -7.09
CA SER A 120 14.23 -33.70 -8.43
C SER A 120 13.12 -33.80 -9.46
N GLN A 121 13.10 -32.81 -10.36
CA GLN A 121 12.48 -32.81 -11.69
C GLN A 121 10.96 -33.00 -11.78
N SER A 122 10.22 -31.92 -12.04
CA SER A 122 9.43 -31.82 -13.27
C SER A 122 8.62 -30.54 -13.38
N ASN A 123 8.92 -29.78 -14.42
CA ASN A 123 7.99 -28.81 -15.03
C ASN A 123 6.78 -29.58 -15.56
N LYS A 124 5.56 -29.28 -15.06
CA LYS A 124 4.33 -29.26 -15.88
C LYS A 124 3.16 -28.64 -15.08
N ALA A 125 2.48 -27.75 -15.78
CA ALA A 125 1.30 -27.02 -15.32
C ALA A 125 0.09 -27.93 -15.01
N GLY A 126 -0.70 -27.54 -14.01
CA GLY A 126 -2.11 -27.92 -13.88
C GLY A 126 -2.42 -28.77 -12.65
N THR A 127 -3.24 -28.18 -11.82
CA THR A 127 -4.00 -28.66 -10.66
C THR A 127 -3.45 -28.23 -9.29
N THR A 128 -4.24 -27.38 -8.65
CA THR A 128 -4.04 -26.93 -7.27
C THR A 128 -4.23 -28.09 -6.28
N ASP A 129 -3.13 -28.75 -5.95
CA ASP A 129 -3.11 -29.72 -4.87
C ASP A 129 -2.74 -29.00 -3.57
N LYS A 130 -3.68 -28.94 -2.62
CA LYS A 130 -3.59 -28.26 -1.33
C LYS A 130 -2.60 -28.91 -0.34
N SER A 131 -1.77 -29.85 -0.76
CA SER A 131 -0.93 -30.69 0.09
C SER A 131 0.56 -30.30 0.16
N LYS A 132 0.99 -29.15 -0.38
CA LYS A 132 2.39 -28.69 -0.24
C LYS A 132 2.55 -27.77 0.96
N LEU A 133 2.82 -28.33 2.11
CA LEU A 133 2.81 -27.68 3.44
C LEU A 133 4.10 -26.95 3.83
N VAL A 134 5.21 -27.16 3.14
CA VAL A 134 6.44 -26.36 3.32
C VAL A 134 6.92 -25.91 1.94
N GLY A 135 6.70 -24.65 1.64
CA GLY A 135 7.36 -24.01 0.49
C GLY A 135 8.85 -23.87 0.79
N GLY A 136 9.71 -24.00 -0.22
CA GLY A 136 11.16 -23.82 -0.05
C GLY A 136 11.46 -22.48 0.64
N LEU A 137 12.51 -22.44 1.45
CA LEU A 137 13.05 -21.20 2.01
C LEU A 137 13.52 -20.32 0.86
N HIS A 138 12.71 -19.30 0.53
CA HIS A 138 13.11 -18.31 -0.43
C HIS A 138 13.86 -17.20 0.31
N LYS A 139 15.18 -17.20 0.19
CA LYS A 139 15.99 -16.05 0.54
C LYS A 139 15.61 -14.94 -0.44
N ILE A 140 14.84 -13.95 0.01
CA ILE A 140 14.77 -12.68 -0.68
C ILE A 140 16.12 -12.03 -0.47
N GLY A 141 17.02 -12.25 -1.42
CA GLY A 141 18.36 -11.69 -1.38
C GLY A 141 18.23 -10.19 -1.23
N ALA A 142 18.86 -9.63 -0.19
CA ALA A 142 19.05 -8.20 -0.10
C ALA A 142 19.59 -7.71 -1.43
N ASN A 143 18.85 -6.83 -2.11
CA ASN A 143 19.37 -6.19 -3.32
C ASN A 143 20.56 -5.35 -2.88
N PRO A 144 21.82 -5.65 -3.31
CA PRO A 144 23.01 -4.99 -2.81
C PRO A 144 23.02 -3.47 -2.98
N GLU A 145 22.19 -2.98 -3.93
CA GLU A 145 22.03 -1.54 -4.19
C GLU A 145 20.94 -0.88 -3.35
N LYS A 146 20.04 -1.64 -2.76
CA LYS A 146 18.85 -1.10 -2.03
C LYS A 146 18.84 -1.36 -0.52
N SER A 147 19.48 -2.39 -0.01
CA SER A 147 19.74 -2.60 1.42
C SER A 147 20.58 -3.85 1.65
N LYS A 148 21.88 -3.68 1.86
CA LYS A 148 22.84 -4.79 2.06
C LYS A 148 22.60 -5.64 3.31
N HIS A 149 21.66 -5.30 4.19
CA HIS A 149 21.59 -5.81 5.55
C HIS A 149 20.19 -6.27 6.01
N LEU A 150 19.17 -6.26 5.13
CA LEU A 150 17.84 -6.80 5.43
C LEU A 150 17.73 -8.22 4.92
N GLU A 151 18.20 -9.19 5.69
CA GLU A 151 17.90 -10.59 5.43
C GLU A 151 16.53 -10.94 6.01
N THR A 152 15.46 -10.55 5.32
CA THR A 152 14.16 -11.16 5.52
C THR A 152 14.12 -12.47 4.77
N VAL A 153 13.76 -13.53 5.44
CA VAL A 153 13.56 -14.84 4.81
C VAL A 153 12.08 -15.15 4.80
N THR A 154 11.51 -15.10 3.61
CA THR A 154 10.12 -15.52 3.41
C THR A 154 10.06 -17.03 3.23
N THR A 155 9.17 -17.68 3.94
CA THR A 155 8.87 -19.10 3.81
C THR A 155 7.37 -19.32 3.93
N ARG A 156 6.88 -20.44 3.44
CA ARG A 156 5.49 -20.83 3.59
C ARG A 156 5.40 -22.12 4.42
N VAL A 157 4.72 -22.03 5.56
CA VAL A 157 4.54 -23.12 6.50
C VAL A 157 3.07 -23.23 6.90
N LEU A 158 2.50 -24.42 6.91
CA LEU A 158 1.09 -24.66 7.25
C LEU A 158 0.10 -23.82 6.41
N GLY A 159 0.48 -23.45 5.18
CA GLY A 159 -0.33 -22.60 4.32
C GLY A 159 -0.26 -21.09 4.62
N LEU A 160 0.50 -20.68 5.64
CA LEU A 160 0.74 -19.29 6.01
C LEU A 160 2.05 -18.80 5.38
N ASP A 161 2.05 -17.56 4.90
CA ASP A 161 3.25 -16.87 4.45
C ASP A 161 3.92 -16.22 5.67
N ILE A 162 5.19 -16.57 5.91
CA ILE A 162 5.94 -16.20 7.11
C ILE A 162 7.21 -15.48 6.71
N ASP A 163 7.40 -14.29 7.27
CA ASP A 163 8.62 -13.53 7.16
C ASP A 163 9.44 -13.65 8.46
N LEU A 164 10.57 -14.36 8.38
CA LEU A 164 11.51 -14.49 9.49
C LEU A 164 12.47 -13.30 9.48
N VAL A 165 12.45 -12.51 10.55
CA VAL A 165 13.25 -11.29 10.67
C VAL A 165 13.96 -11.25 12.03
N ASN A 166 15.14 -10.65 12.10
CA ASN A 166 15.76 -10.37 13.40
C ASN A 166 15.25 -9.06 13.99
N LEU A 167 15.21 -8.96 15.30
CA LEU A 167 15.09 -7.69 15.99
C LEU A 167 16.33 -6.85 15.70
N ARG A 168 16.13 -5.57 15.39
CA ARG A 168 17.22 -4.72 14.94
C ARG A 168 17.12 -3.29 15.46
N LYS A 169 18.29 -2.73 15.66
CA LYS A 169 18.51 -1.29 15.80
C LYS A 169 18.97 -0.72 14.47
N GLU A 170 18.47 0.43 14.12
CA GLU A 170 18.81 1.15 12.89
C GLU A 170 19.50 2.46 13.26
N THR A 171 20.69 2.68 12.69
CA THR A 171 21.42 3.96 12.82
C THR A 171 21.51 4.59 11.45
N TYR A 172 20.97 5.79 11.30
CA TYR A 172 20.95 6.54 10.05
C TYR A 172 22.13 7.53 10.01
N THR A 173 22.74 7.69 8.84
CA THR A 173 23.73 8.73 8.56
C THR A 173 23.10 9.79 7.67
N GLU A 174 23.59 11.04 7.76
CA GLU A 174 23.04 12.15 6.96
C GLU A 174 23.13 11.93 5.44
N GLU A 175 24.14 11.18 5.00
CA GLU A 175 24.43 10.95 3.58
C GLU A 175 23.67 9.75 2.98
N SER A 176 23.12 8.85 3.80
CA SER A 176 22.51 7.62 3.33
C SER A 176 21.16 7.35 3.98
N ARG A 177 20.15 7.07 3.14
CA ARG A 177 18.85 6.53 3.60
C ARG A 177 18.92 5.07 4.05
N ASN A 178 20.02 4.37 3.78
CA ASN A 178 20.20 2.99 4.17
C ASN A 178 20.81 2.97 5.56
N PRO A 179 20.06 2.55 6.60
CA PRO A 179 20.58 2.50 7.95
C PRO A 179 21.67 1.44 8.05
N GLN A 180 22.61 1.67 8.95
CA GLN A 180 23.43 0.60 9.49
C GLN A 180 22.54 -0.20 10.45
N MET A 181 22.56 -1.51 10.31
CA MET A 181 21.72 -2.40 11.10
C MET A 181 22.56 -3.26 11.99
N GLU A 182 22.14 -3.33 13.24
CA GLU A 182 22.70 -4.18 14.28
C GLU A 182 21.57 -4.98 14.93
N PHE A 183 21.93 -6.05 15.64
CA PHE A 183 20.94 -6.70 16.51
C PHE A 183 20.46 -5.70 17.56
N GLY A 184 19.16 -5.64 17.77
CA GLY A 184 18.54 -4.73 18.72
C GLY A 184 17.63 -5.44 19.72
N THR A 185 17.26 -4.73 20.75
CA THR A 185 16.23 -5.15 21.70
C THR A 185 14.83 -4.99 21.09
N PRO A 186 13.80 -5.62 21.67
CA PRO A 186 12.41 -5.40 21.22
C PRO A 186 11.97 -3.93 21.30
N GLU A 187 12.47 -3.19 22.30
CA GLU A 187 12.19 -1.75 22.46
C GLU A 187 12.83 -0.94 21.33
N GLU A 188 14.10 -1.17 21.01
CA GLU A 188 14.79 -0.50 19.90
C GLU A 188 14.10 -0.80 18.57
N ASP A 189 13.66 -2.06 18.35
CA ASP A 189 12.90 -2.43 17.13
C ASP A 189 11.52 -1.76 17.09
N ALA A 190 10.82 -1.62 18.22
CA ALA A 190 9.56 -0.90 18.30
C ALA A 190 9.72 0.59 17.96
N MET A 191 10.74 1.22 18.53
CA MET A 191 10.97 2.66 18.39
C MET A 191 11.37 3.08 16.98
N ARG A 192 12.03 2.21 16.21
CA ARG A 192 12.41 2.52 14.81
C ARG A 192 11.25 2.39 13.81
N ARG A 193 10.08 1.85 14.20
CA ARG A 193 8.94 1.61 13.31
C ARG A 193 8.24 2.91 12.91
N ASP A 194 7.38 2.82 11.90
CA ASP A 194 6.67 3.96 11.32
C ASP A 194 5.47 4.43 12.15
N ALA A 195 4.74 3.50 12.78
CA ALA A 195 3.55 3.81 13.57
C ALA A 195 3.48 2.96 14.85
N THR A 196 3.04 3.56 15.95
CA THR A 196 2.85 2.90 17.25
C THR A 196 1.93 1.68 17.14
N VAL A 197 0.85 1.79 16.39
CA VAL A 197 -0.11 0.69 16.15
C VAL A 197 0.50 -0.49 15.39
N ASN A 198 1.65 -0.32 14.74
CA ASN A 198 2.41 -1.37 14.06
C ASN A 198 3.67 -1.77 14.84
N ALA A 199 3.88 -1.19 16.03
CA ALA A 199 5.08 -1.40 16.84
C ALA A 199 4.86 -2.37 18.00
N MET A 200 3.70 -3.01 18.06
CA MET A 200 3.39 -4.02 19.07
C MET A 200 3.88 -5.40 18.64
N PHE A 201 4.13 -6.23 19.63
CA PHE A 201 4.57 -7.62 19.48
C PHE A 201 3.63 -8.55 20.22
N TYR A 202 3.49 -9.77 19.72
CA TYR A 202 2.88 -10.89 20.45
C TYR A 202 3.94 -11.91 20.76
N ASN A 203 4.30 -12.01 22.04
CA ASN A 203 5.33 -12.92 22.53
C ASN A 203 4.82 -14.37 22.53
N LEU A 204 5.46 -15.25 21.76
CA LEU A 204 5.03 -16.63 21.59
C LEU A 204 5.23 -17.49 22.87
N ASN A 205 6.17 -17.11 23.73
CA ASN A 205 6.46 -17.82 24.97
C ASN A 205 5.44 -17.49 26.06
N THR A 206 5.10 -16.20 26.23
CA THR A 206 4.22 -15.73 27.30
C THR A 206 2.76 -15.60 26.88
N GLU A 207 2.47 -15.64 25.57
CA GLU A 207 1.15 -15.42 24.96
C GLU A 207 0.55 -14.04 25.26
N GLN A 208 1.41 -13.04 25.43
CA GLN A 208 1.01 -11.68 25.75
C GLN A 208 1.41 -10.71 24.65
N VAL A 209 0.61 -9.66 24.50
CA VAL A 209 0.96 -8.50 23.66
C VAL A 209 1.89 -7.60 24.45
N GLU A 210 3.03 -7.26 23.86
CA GLU A 210 4.03 -6.35 24.38
C GLU A 210 3.98 -5.03 23.60
N ASP A 211 3.82 -3.92 24.28
CA ASP A 211 3.80 -2.57 23.73
C ASP A 211 4.94 -1.74 24.34
N PHE A 212 6.11 -1.80 23.70
CA PHE A 212 7.30 -1.06 24.15
C PHE A 212 7.23 0.44 23.88
N THR A 213 6.29 0.90 23.05
CA THR A 213 6.06 2.33 22.82
C THR A 213 5.20 2.96 23.93
N GLY A 214 4.46 2.13 24.67
CA GLY A 214 3.48 2.53 25.67
C GLY A 214 2.30 3.35 25.10
N LYS A 215 2.12 3.33 23.76
CA LYS A 215 1.08 4.09 23.04
C LYS A 215 0.26 3.25 22.08
N GLY A 216 0.75 2.08 21.66
CA GLY A 216 0.12 1.29 20.62
C GLY A 216 -1.33 0.92 20.93
N HIS A 217 -1.62 0.47 22.16
CA HIS A 217 -2.98 0.16 22.61
C HIS A 217 -3.89 1.37 22.66
N ASP A 218 -3.40 2.50 23.21
CA ASP A 218 -4.17 3.74 23.30
C ASP A 218 -4.47 4.31 21.94
N ASP A 219 -3.46 4.39 21.05
CA ASP A 219 -3.61 4.89 19.69
C ASP A 219 -4.57 4.00 18.86
N MET A 220 -4.56 2.69 19.08
CA MET A 220 -5.56 1.79 18.44
C MET A 220 -6.99 2.05 18.95
N ARG A 221 -7.16 2.25 20.27
CA ARG A 221 -8.47 2.54 20.87
C ARG A 221 -9.01 3.87 20.35
N ASP A 222 -8.13 4.89 20.32
CA ASP A 222 -8.47 6.27 19.98
C ASP A 222 -8.42 6.54 18.47
N LYS A 223 -8.10 5.51 17.67
CA LYS A 223 -7.98 5.58 16.21
C LYS A 223 -6.96 6.63 15.73
N ILE A 224 -5.79 6.64 16.32
CA ILE A 224 -4.72 7.60 16.01
C ILE A 224 -3.54 6.92 15.31
N ILE A 225 -3.03 7.57 14.26
CA ILE A 225 -1.74 7.24 13.65
C ILE A 225 -0.68 8.18 14.20
N ARG A 226 0.26 7.61 14.94
CA ARG A 226 1.36 8.30 15.62
C ARG A 226 2.68 7.59 15.35
N THR A 227 3.78 8.35 15.29
CA THR A 227 5.13 7.78 15.21
C THR A 227 5.67 7.44 16.61
N PRO A 228 6.41 6.32 16.80
CA PRO A 228 7.01 5.99 18.09
C PRO A 228 8.00 7.05 18.58
N LEU A 229 8.82 7.58 17.70
CA LEU A 229 9.79 8.66 17.94
C LEU A 229 9.26 9.99 17.39
N GLY A 230 10.02 11.07 17.63
CA GLY A 230 9.72 12.39 17.09
C GLY A 230 9.52 12.37 15.56
N PRO A 231 8.40 12.93 15.07
CA PRO A 231 8.01 12.73 13.65
C PRO A 231 9.02 13.32 12.67
N TYR A 232 9.63 14.45 12.98
CA TYR A 232 10.59 15.09 12.10
C TYR A 232 11.80 14.18 11.81
N GLN A 233 12.43 13.63 12.86
CA GLN A 233 13.55 12.70 12.70
C GLN A 233 13.12 11.43 11.99
N THR A 234 11.96 10.90 12.36
CA THR A 234 11.35 9.70 11.73
C THR A 234 11.21 9.84 10.21
N PHE A 235 10.83 11.04 9.72
CA PHE A 235 10.69 11.30 8.29
C PHE A 235 12.01 11.68 7.61
N LYS A 236 12.96 12.25 8.33
CA LYS A 236 14.32 12.47 7.81
C LYS A 236 15.05 11.15 7.57
N ASP A 237 14.86 10.18 8.45
CA ASP A 237 15.45 8.85 8.36
C ASP A 237 14.87 8.05 7.16
N ASP A 238 13.56 7.92 7.07
CA ASP A 238 12.87 7.32 5.90
C ASP A 238 11.66 8.16 5.49
N PRO A 239 11.81 9.08 4.52
CA PRO A 239 10.71 9.93 4.05
C PRO A 239 9.51 9.15 3.48
N LEU A 240 9.67 7.89 3.05
CA LEU A 240 8.56 7.07 2.57
C LEU A 240 7.51 6.83 3.67
N ARG A 241 7.90 6.93 4.94
CA ARG A 241 6.98 6.80 6.06
C ARG A 241 5.82 7.80 5.98
N VAL A 242 6.02 8.98 5.38
CA VAL A 242 4.93 9.93 5.09
C VAL A 242 3.81 9.24 4.31
N LEU A 243 4.12 8.60 3.19
CA LEU A 243 3.13 7.91 2.36
C LEU A 243 2.55 6.67 3.06
N ARG A 244 3.38 5.96 3.83
CA ARG A 244 2.93 4.80 4.60
C ARG A 244 1.91 5.19 5.68
N LEU A 245 2.11 6.31 6.40
CA LEU A 245 1.15 6.79 7.41
C LEU A 245 -0.16 7.23 6.77
N ILE A 246 -0.14 7.89 5.59
CA ILE A 246 -1.35 8.20 4.83
C ILE A 246 -2.10 6.91 4.49
N ARG A 247 -1.39 5.89 4.00
CA ARG A 247 -1.98 4.59 3.69
C ARG A 247 -2.58 3.90 4.93
N PHE A 248 -1.92 3.98 6.08
CA PHE A 248 -2.48 3.40 7.31
C PHE A 248 -3.72 4.17 7.77
N ALA A 249 -3.70 5.49 7.74
CA ALA A 249 -4.85 6.32 8.08
C ALA A 249 -6.06 5.98 7.21
N SER A 250 -5.90 5.95 5.89
CA SER A 250 -6.99 5.65 4.95
C SER A 250 -7.45 4.18 5.00
N ARG A 251 -6.54 3.23 5.29
CA ARG A 251 -6.89 1.81 5.41
C ARG A 251 -7.68 1.51 6.69
N LEU A 252 -7.33 2.15 7.81
CA LEU A 252 -7.85 1.84 9.13
C LEU A 252 -8.98 2.77 9.56
N ASP A 253 -9.28 3.80 8.80
CA ASP A 253 -10.17 4.91 9.19
C ASP A 253 -9.68 5.56 10.51
N TYR A 254 -8.37 5.91 10.52
CA TYR A 254 -7.69 6.54 11.66
C TYR A 254 -7.25 7.96 11.32
N VAL A 255 -7.17 8.81 12.33
CA VAL A 255 -6.70 10.19 12.19
C VAL A 255 -5.19 10.25 12.46
N ILE A 256 -4.45 10.95 11.58
CA ILE A 256 -3.03 11.21 11.82
C ILE A 256 -2.92 12.26 12.95
N GLU A 257 -2.07 11.99 13.95
CA GLU A 257 -1.83 12.92 15.04
C GLU A 257 -1.35 14.27 14.50
N ARG A 258 -1.86 15.37 15.05
CA ARG A 258 -1.63 16.73 14.53
C ARG A 258 -0.16 17.10 14.39
N SER A 259 0.69 16.74 15.35
CA SER A 259 2.13 17.04 15.28
C SER A 259 2.83 16.25 14.19
N VAL A 260 2.40 15.00 13.96
CA VAL A 260 2.88 14.14 12.87
C VAL A 260 2.47 14.73 11.52
N GLU A 261 1.19 15.10 11.38
CA GLU A 261 0.65 15.68 10.15
C GLU A 261 1.35 17.00 9.78
N GLN A 262 1.59 17.87 10.75
CA GLN A 262 2.35 19.11 10.54
C GLN A 262 3.75 18.85 10.01
N CYS A 263 4.46 17.86 10.55
CA CYS A 263 5.78 17.48 10.07
C CYS A 263 5.78 16.91 8.66
N MET A 264 4.72 16.17 8.27
CA MET A 264 4.60 15.61 6.90
C MET A 264 4.53 16.71 5.84
N GLY A 265 3.95 17.88 6.16
CA GLY A 265 3.81 19.04 5.27
C GLY A 265 5.06 19.92 5.17
N VAL A 266 6.12 19.66 5.94
CA VAL A 266 7.33 20.49 5.95
C VAL A 266 8.12 20.31 4.64
N THR A 267 8.55 21.42 4.04
CA THR A 267 9.18 21.45 2.71
C THR A 267 10.40 20.54 2.59
N ASP A 268 11.30 20.54 3.58
CA ASP A 268 12.51 19.72 3.54
C ASP A 268 12.24 18.21 3.69
N ILE A 269 11.10 17.82 4.28
CA ILE A 269 10.63 16.42 4.29
C ILE A 269 10.09 16.04 2.91
N GLN A 270 9.35 16.94 2.26
CA GLN A 270 8.86 16.73 0.89
C GLN A 270 10.02 16.63 -0.11
N GLU A 271 11.03 17.48 0.03
CA GLU A 271 12.26 17.43 -0.78
C GLU A 271 13.04 16.13 -0.54
N ALA A 272 13.15 15.69 0.72
CA ALA A 272 13.76 14.40 1.05
C ALA A 272 12.99 13.22 0.42
N LEU A 273 11.64 13.28 0.40
CA LEU A 273 10.80 12.28 -0.26
C LEU A 273 11.08 12.19 -1.76
N ARG A 274 11.25 13.35 -2.43
CA ARG A 274 11.61 13.39 -3.86
C ARG A 274 13.01 12.87 -4.13
N ALA A 275 13.98 13.29 -3.32
CA ALA A 275 15.40 13.04 -3.57
C ALA A 275 15.85 11.63 -3.14
N LYS A 276 15.35 11.16 -1.99
CA LYS A 276 15.84 9.92 -1.36
C LYS A 276 15.01 8.68 -1.72
N ILE A 277 13.76 8.83 -2.13
CA ILE A 277 12.85 7.69 -2.34
C ILE A 277 12.68 7.39 -3.82
N SER A 278 12.88 6.12 -4.20
CA SER A 278 12.69 5.69 -5.58
C SER A 278 11.21 5.77 -5.97
N ARG A 279 10.95 6.11 -7.22
CA ARG A 279 9.59 6.27 -7.73
C ARG A 279 8.78 4.97 -7.73
N GLU A 280 9.46 3.83 -7.81
CA GLU A 280 8.82 2.52 -7.64
C GLU A 280 8.20 2.37 -6.25
N ARG A 281 8.94 2.78 -5.19
CA ARG A 281 8.41 2.72 -3.82
C ARG A 281 7.25 3.69 -3.61
N VAL A 282 7.33 4.90 -4.19
CA VAL A 282 6.22 5.87 -4.18
C VAL A 282 4.99 5.28 -4.87
N GLY A 283 5.16 4.73 -6.07
CA GLY A 283 4.07 4.12 -6.83
C GLY A 283 3.41 2.95 -6.11
N VAL A 284 4.19 2.09 -5.45
CA VAL A 284 3.65 0.96 -4.65
C VAL A 284 2.79 1.44 -3.48
N GLU A 285 3.22 2.48 -2.74
CA GLU A 285 2.40 3.02 -1.65
C GLU A 285 1.12 3.69 -2.19
N LEU A 286 1.23 4.45 -3.29
CA LEU A 286 0.07 5.06 -3.94
C LEU A 286 -0.93 4.01 -4.44
N GLU A 287 -0.45 2.96 -5.14
CA GLU A 287 -1.30 1.86 -5.60
C GLU A 287 -2.07 1.22 -4.45
N LYS A 288 -1.39 0.95 -3.32
CA LYS A 288 -2.03 0.40 -2.12
C LYS A 288 -3.06 1.34 -1.50
N MET A 289 -2.87 2.66 -1.58
CA MET A 289 -3.86 3.65 -1.14
C MET A 289 -5.09 3.63 -2.05
N LEU A 290 -4.88 3.69 -3.38
CA LEU A 290 -5.96 3.80 -4.35
C LEU A 290 -6.75 2.49 -4.55
N LYS A 291 -6.15 1.34 -4.24
CA LYS A 291 -6.82 0.02 -4.16
C LYS A 291 -7.38 -0.26 -2.76
N GLY A 292 -7.07 0.57 -1.79
CA GLY A 292 -7.51 0.43 -0.40
C GLY A 292 -9.01 0.72 -0.21
N PRO A 293 -9.50 0.60 1.04
CA PRO A 293 -10.92 0.80 1.35
C PRO A 293 -11.36 2.25 1.20
N ASP A 294 -10.50 3.23 1.47
CA ASP A 294 -10.82 4.66 1.36
C ASP A 294 -9.77 5.47 0.58
N PRO A 295 -9.80 5.40 -0.76
CA PRO A 295 -8.93 6.22 -1.61
C PRO A 295 -9.21 7.73 -1.49
N LEU A 296 -10.46 8.12 -1.18
CA LEU A 296 -10.84 9.52 -1.02
C LEU A 296 -10.12 10.15 0.18
N MET A 297 -10.10 9.45 1.31
CA MET A 297 -9.35 9.91 2.48
C MET A 297 -7.87 10.07 2.18
N ALA A 298 -7.26 9.11 1.48
CA ALA A 298 -5.85 9.19 1.08
C ALA A 298 -5.58 10.41 0.18
N ALA A 299 -6.40 10.62 -0.86
CA ALA A 299 -6.28 11.77 -1.77
C ALA A 299 -6.48 13.11 -1.04
N SER A 300 -7.44 13.17 -0.11
CA SER A 300 -7.72 14.37 0.70
C SER A 300 -6.55 14.72 1.63
N ILE A 301 -5.85 13.73 2.19
CA ILE A 301 -4.65 13.97 3.00
C ILE A 301 -3.49 14.44 2.12
N ILE A 302 -3.28 13.84 0.94
CA ILE A 302 -2.26 14.25 -0.03
C ILE A 302 -2.47 15.71 -0.43
N GLU A 303 -3.73 16.11 -0.74
CA GLU A 303 -4.08 17.49 -1.09
C GLU A 303 -3.78 18.45 0.07
N ARG A 304 -4.32 18.15 1.26
CA ARG A 304 -4.17 19.01 2.45
C ARG A 304 -2.72 19.23 2.87
N LEU A 305 -1.85 18.26 2.63
CA LEU A 305 -0.42 18.34 2.92
C LEU A 305 0.41 18.97 1.79
N GLY A 306 -0.20 19.33 0.66
CA GLY A 306 0.52 19.86 -0.50
C GLY A 306 1.49 18.85 -1.14
N LEU A 307 1.21 17.57 -1.03
CA LEU A 307 2.10 16.49 -1.52
C LEU A 307 1.89 16.16 -3.01
N TYR A 308 0.91 16.79 -3.68
CA TYR A 308 0.57 16.45 -5.06
C TYR A 308 1.80 16.46 -5.97
N ARG A 309 2.52 17.56 -6.08
CA ARG A 309 3.73 17.67 -6.93
C ARG A 309 4.87 16.78 -6.47
N THR A 310 4.92 16.45 -5.19
CA THR A 310 5.94 15.53 -4.65
C THR A 310 5.73 14.10 -5.17
N ILE A 311 4.45 13.71 -5.35
CA ILE A 311 4.07 12.38 -5.82
C ILE A 311 3.96 12.34 -7.35
N PHE A 312 3.21 13.29 -7.93
CA PHE A 312 2.82 13.31 -9.34
C PHE A 312 3.70 14.28 -10.15
N SER A 313 4.99 14.04 -10.22
CA SER A 313 5.91 14.78 -11.09
C SER A 313 6.82 13.81 -11.84
N ASP A 314 7.17 14.15 -13.07
CA ASP A 314 8.16 13.42 -13.83
C ASP A 314 9.56 13.85 -13.35
N PRO A 315 10.36 12.98 -12.73
CA PRO A 315 11.68 13.33 -12.25
C PRO A 315 12.72 13.47 -13.38
N THR A 316 12.37 13.10 -14.59
CA THR A 316 13.26 13.18 -15.77
C THR A 316 13.12 14.52 -16.51
N GLU A 317 12.05 15.29 -16.23
CA GLU A 317 11.89 16.62 -16.79
C GLU A 317 12.76 17.65 -16.08
N ASP A 318 13.29 18.59 -16.87
CA ASP A 318 13.96 19.77 -16.31
C ASP A 318 12.93 20.61 -15.51
N PRO A 319 13.17 20.85 -14.21
CA PRO A 319 12.25 21.61 -13.38
C PRO A 319 11.91 23.02 -13.91
N LEU A 320 12.82 23.62 -14.70
CA LEU A 320 12.62 24.95 -15.30
C LEU A 320 11.65 24.92 -16.49
N HIS A 321 11.44 23.76 -17.11
CA HIS A 321 10.61 23.58 -18.30
C HIS A 321 9.43 22.66 -18.07
N ALA A 322 9.32 22.04 -16.88
CA ALA A 322 8.24 21.15 -16.52
C ALA A 322 6.90 21.89 -16.52
N PHE A 323 5.87 21.25 -17.06
CA PHE A 323 4.51 21.77 -17.00
C PHE A 323 4.01 21.82 -15.56
N ALA A 324 3.53 22.98 -15.12
CA ALA A 324 2.94 23.13 -13.80
C ALA A 324 1.49 22.59 -13.81
N PRO A 325 1.18 21.52 -13.05
CA PRO A 325 -0.17 20.98 -12.98
C PRO A 325 -1.15 22.00 -12.34
N ASP A 326 -2.38 22.02 -12.85
CA ASP A 326 -3.46 22.82 -12.27
C ASP A 326 -4.12 22.04 -11.10
N GLU A 327 -3.67 22.30 -9.89
CA GLU A 327 -4.12 21.63 -8.66
C GLU A 327 -5.33 22.32 -8.01
N GLU A 328 -5.72 23.53 -8.45
CA GLU A 328 -6.70 24.37 -7.76
C GLU A 328 -8.01 23.63 -7.47
N ASN A 329 -8.52 22.92 -8.46
CA ASN A 329 -9.78 22.20 -8.36
C ASN A 329 -9.64 20.69 -8.11
N TRP A 330 -8.42 20.18 -7.89
CA TRP A 330 -8.21 18.74 -7.70
C TRP A 330 -8.99 18.17 -6.52
N LYS A 331 -9.09 18.92 -5.42
CA LYS A 331 -9.92 18.56 -4.25
C LYS A 331 -11.38 18.31 -4.63
N ILE A 332 -11.94 19.15 -5.51
CA ILE A 332 -13.33 19.02 -5.98
C ILE A 332 -13.45 17.75 -6.82
N VAL A 333 -12.50 17.52 -7.73
CA VAL A 333 -12.45 16.32 -8.58
C VAL A 333 -12.45 15.02 -7.75
N VAL A 334 -11.57 14.92 -6.75
CA VAL A 334 -11.49 13.69 -5.92
C VAL A 334 -12.72 13.51 -5.05
N ASN A 335 -13.31 14.57 -4.51
CA ASN A 335 -14.54 14.52 -3.73
C ASN A 335 -15.73 14.06 -4.60
N GLN A 336 -15.87 14.61 -5.80
CA GLN A 336 -16.94 14.24 -6.72
C GLN A 336 -16.80 12.79 -7.19
N LEU A 337 -15.57 12.35 -7.50
CA LEU A 337 -15.33 10.94 -7.82
C LEU A 337 -15.69 10.05 -6.62
N GLY A 338 -15.30 10.43 -5.40
CA GLY A 338 -15.64 9.69 -4.16
C GLY A 338 -17.16 9.58 -3.99
N THR A 339 -17.91 10.67 -4.17
CA THR A 339 -19.38 10.69 -4.11
C THR A 339 -19.98 9.80 -5.20
N PHE A 340 -19.49 9.90 -6.42
CA PHE A 340 -19.95 9.07 -7.55
C PHE A 340 -19.77 7.59 -7.28
N LEU A 341 -18.60 7.19 -6.79
CA LEU A 341 -18.27 5.78 -6.53
C LEU A 341 -18.83 5.22 -5.20
N GLY A 342 -19.17 6.09 -4.24
CA GLY A 342 -19.63 5.69 -2.90
C GLY A 342 -21.14 5.61 -2.73
N GLY A 343 -21.92 6.21 -3.63
CA GLY A 343 -23.40 6.23 -3.57
C GLY A 343 -24.03 4.95 -4.14
N GLU A 344 -25.32 4.74 -3.84
CA GLU A 344 -26.20 3.79 -4.55
C GLU A 344 -26.52 4.28 -5.97
N ASN A 345 -25.54 4.85 -6.65
CA ASN A 345 -25.73 5.39 -7.96
C ASN A 345 -25.66 4.28 -9.01
N ALA A 346 -26.79 3.92 -9.60
CA ALA A 346 -26.86 2.89 -10.64
C ALA A 346 -25.89 3.18 -11.81
N ASP A 347 -25.61 4.46 -12.07
CA ASP A 347 -24.75 4.92 -13.16
C ASP A 347 -23.29 4.65 -12.90
N ALA A 348 -22.87 4.71 -11.62
CA ALA A 348 -21.51 4.32 -11.22
C ALA A 348 -21.22 2.87 -11.57
N GLY A 349 -22.16 1.95 -11.35
CA GLY A 349 -22.05 0.54 -11.71
C GLY A 349 -22.00 0.28 -13.22
N VAL A 350 -22.53 1.18 -14.05
CA VAL A 350 -22.42 1.10 -15.50
C VAL A 350 -21.05 1.54 -15.99
N MET A 351 -20.51 2.61 -15.41
CA MET A 351 -19.25 3.22 -15.83
C MET A 351 -18.01 2.58 -15.18
N VAL A 352 -18.14 2.07 -13.96
CA VAL A 352 -17.07 1.47 -13.15
C VAL A 352 -17.58 0.15 -12.58
N LYS A 353 -17.25 -0.96 -13.23
CA LYS A 353 -17.88 -2.27 -12.99
C LYS A 353 -17.23 -3.07 -11.87
N ASP A 354 -15.93 -2.89 -11.68
CA ASP A 354 -15.14 -3.71 -10.77
C ASP A 354 -14.06 -2.89 -10.05
N GLN A 355 -13.34 -3.55 -9.16
CA GLN A 355 -12.29 -2.92 -8.37
C GLN A 355 -11.11 -2.42 -9.21
N GLU A 356 -10.81 -3.07 -10.33
CA GLU A 356 -9.74 -2.62 -11.24
C GLU A 356 -10.17 -1.34 -11.97
N GLU A 357 -11.39 -1.27 -12.51
CA GLU A 357 -11.93 -0.05 -13.12
C GLU A 357 -12.05 1.09 -12.06
N ARG A 358 -12.37 0.76 -10.80
CA ARG A 358 -12.38 1.71 -9.68
C ARG A 358 -10.99 2.30 -9.42
N PHE A 359 -9.98 1.46 -9.34
CA PHE A 359 -8.59 1.89 -9.21
C PHE A 359 -8.16 2.78 -10.38
N LEU A 360 -8.52 2.39 -11.62
CA LEU A 360 -8.21 3.19 -12.81
C LEU A 360 -8.88 4.57 -12.79
N ALA A 361 -10.12 4.67 -12.29
CA ALA A 361 -10.81 5.95 -12.13
C ALA A 361 -10.06 6.87 -11.15
N TRP A 362 -9.57 6.35 -10.02
CA TRP A 362 -8.75 7.10 -9.07
C TRP A 362 -7.42 7.56 -9.68
N ILE A 363 -6.73 6.70 -10.44
CA ILE A 363 -5.51 7.09 -11.17
C ILE A 363 -5.80 8.22 -12.17
N LEU A 364 -6.91 8.12 -12.91
CA LEU A 364 -7.30 9.16 -13.86
C LEU A 364 -7.61 10.49 -13.15
N ALA A 365 -8.28 10.46 -11.98
CA ALA A 365 -8.50 11.66 -11.16
C ALA A 365 -7.17 12.31 -10.73
N CYS A 366 -6.14 11.50 -10.44
CA CYS A 366 -4.81 12.03 -10.15
C CYS A 366 -4.13 12.67 -11.37
N MET A 367 -4.54 12.34 -12.59
CA MET A 367 -3.97 12.91 -13.82
C MET A 367 -4.73 14.15 -14.34
N VAL A 368 -5.91 14.48 -13.78
CA VAL A 368 -6.70 15.63 -14.20
C VAL A 368 -5.93 16.96 -14.14
N PRO A 369 -5.08 17.25 -13.13
CA PRO A 369 -4.29 18.48 -13.11
C PRO A 369 -3.35 18.68 -14.31
N TYR A 370 -3.10 17.64 -15.09
CA TYR A 370 -2.29 17.69 -16.32
C TYR A 370 -3.14 17.74 -17.61
N ARG A 371 -4.47 17.95 -17.51
CA ARG A 371 -5.42 17.89 -18.62
C ARG A 371 -5.13 18.87 -19.74
N ASP A 372 -4.56 20.02 -19.41
CA ASP A 372 -4.29 21.12 -20.37
C ASP A 372 -2.80 21.22 -20.72
N ALA A 373 -2.00 20.21 -20.34
CA ALA A 373 -0.59 20.16 -20.70
C ALA A 373 -0.42 20.12 -22.23
N PRO A 374 0.51 20.92 -22.80
CA PRO A 374 0.68 21.01 -24.24
C PRO A 374 1.13 19.65 -24.82
N GLN A 375 0.47 19.26 -25.92
CA GLN A 375 0.84 18.04 -26.64
C GLN A 375 2.08 18.31 -27.51
N ALA A 376 3.17 17.64 -27.20
CA ALA A 376 4.37 17.69 -28.03
C ALA A 376 4.09 17.18 -29.45
N GLN A 377 4.66 17.87 -30.46
CA GLN A 377 4.58 17.47 -31.86
C GLN A 377 5.57 16.33 -32.16
N PRO A 378 5.26 15.44 -33.12
CA PRO A 378 6.22 14.47 -33.61
C PRO A 378 7.45 15.17 -34.18
N ALA A 379 8.64 14.66 -33.90
CA ALA A 379 9.89 15.20 -34.41
C ALA A 379 9.97 15.24 -35.96
N GLU A 380 9.25 14.33 -36.63
CA GLU A 380 9.14 14.23 -38.09
C GLU A 380 7.73 13.81 -38.48
N VAL A 381 7.30 14.25 -39.66
CA VAL A 381 6.01 13.85 -40.24
C VAL A 381 5.97 12.34 -40.43
N GLY A 382 4.91 11.70 -39.91
CA GLY A 382 4.72 10.24 -39.99
C GLY A 382 5.27 9.43 -38.82
N ARG A 383 5.99 10.05 -37.88
CA ARG A 383 6.36 9.38 -36.61
C ARG A 383 5.17 9.34 -35.64
N LYS A 384 5.23 8.39 -34.71
CA LYS A 384 4.24 8.28 -33.62
C LYS A 384 4.28 9.55 -32.78
N TRP A 385 3.10 10.02 -32.39
CA TRP A 385 2.96 11.11 -31.45
C TRP A 385 3.63 10.79 -30.13
N PRO A 386 4.42 11.73 -29.56
CA PRO A 386 4.93 11.57 -28.20
C PRO A 386 3.81 11.34 -27.19
N PRO A 387 4.06 10.63 -26.09
CA PRO A 387 3.06 10.49 -25.04
C PRO A 387 2.71 11.86 -24.44
N PRO A 388 1.46 12.06 -24.01
CA PRO A 388 1.06 13.26 -23.25
C PRO A 388 1.89 13.40 -21.96
N VAL A 389 2.02 14.63 -21.44
CA VAL A 389 2.70 14.91 -20.16
C VAL A 389 2.10 14.05 -19.03
N ALA A 390 0.78 13.97 -18.92
CA ALA A 390 0.11 13.10 -17.94
C ALA A 390 0.56 11.64 -18.01
N THR A 391 0.86 11.14 -19.22
CA THR A 391 1.36 9.77 -19.41
C THR A 391 2.80 9.62 -18.91
N ASN A 392 3.65 10.62 -19.13
CA ASN A 392 5.02 10.62 -18.63
C ASN A 392 5.03 10.68 -17.09
N VAL A 393 4.18 11.52 -16.50
CA VAL A 393 3.98 11.58 -15.04
C VAL A 393 3.51 10.23 -14.49
N ALA A 394 2.56 9.57 -15.14
CA ALA A 394 2.12 8.23 -14.73
C ALA A 394 3.27 7.22 -14.82
N ARG A 395 4.05 7.25 -15.92
CA ARG A 395 5.15 6.31 -16.18
C ARG A 395 6.35 6.56 -15.28
N GLU A 396 6.83 7.78 -15.20
CA GLU A 396 8.08 8.12 -14.54
C GLU A 396 7.86 8.58 -13.10
N GLY A 397 6.78 9.30 -12.84
CA GLY A 397 6.44 9.83 -11.51
C GLY A 397 5.95 8.76 -10.54
N ILE A 398 5.07 7.88 -10.96
CA ILE A 398 4.48 6.84 -10.10
C ILE A 398 4.75 5.41 -10.60
N LYS A 399 5.57 5.24 -11.63
CA LYS A 399 5.92 3.93 -12.23
C LYS A 399 4.73 3.04 -12.55
N ALA A 400 3.68 3.65 -13.08
CA ALA A 400 2.47 2.96 -13.48
C ALA A 400 2.76 1.92 -14.58
N THR A 401 1.95 0.86 -14.61
CA THR A 401 2.07 -0.19 -15.64
C THR A 401 1.78 0.34 -17.04
N ASN A 402 2.27 -0.34 -18.07
CA ASN A 402 2.00 0.03 -19.45
C ASN A 402 0.51 0.14 -19.77
N LYS A 403 -0.32 -0.76 -19.20
CA LYS A 403 -1.79 -0.73 -19.34
C LYS A 403 -2.37 0.59 -18.82
N VAL A 404 -1.91 1.06 -17.68
CA VAL A 404 -2.33 2.36 -17.10
C VAL A 404 -1.84 3.52 -17.98
N CYS A 405 -0.59 3.49 -18.43
CA CYS A 405 -0.02 4.54 -19.29
C CYS A 405 -0.77 4.64 -20.65
N GLU A 406 -1.15 3.51 -21.23
CA GLU A 406 -1.97 3.47 -22.45
C GLU A 406 -3.36 4.06 -22.22
N LEU A 407 -3.99 3.73 -21.08
CA LEU A 407 -5.27 4.31 -20.70
C LEU A 407 -5.18 5.83 -20.53
N VAL A 408 -4.19 6.33 -19.79
CA VAL A 408 -3.98 7.78 -19.62
C VAL A 408 -3.77 8.46 -20.97
N THR A 409 -2.95 7.86 -21.85
CA THR A 409 -2.71 8.37 -23.20
C THR A 409 -4.01 8.48 -23.99
N ALA A 410 -4.83 7.43 -23.99
CA ALA A 410 -6.09 7.39 -24.71
C ALA A 410 -7.08 8.41 -24.13
N SER A 411 -7.15 8.51 -22.79
CA SER A 411 -8.05 9.44 -22.10
C SER A 411 -7.74 10.90 -22.44
N VAL A 412 -6.45 11.28 -22.43
CA VAL A 412 -6.04 12.65 -22.81
C VAL A 412 -6.34 12.93 -24.28
N ARG A 413 -6.02 12.00 -25.18
CA ARG A 413 -6.18 12.21 -26.64
C ARG A 413 -7.64 12.26 -27.09
N ASN A 414 -8.51 11.47 -26.47
CA ASN A 414 -9.91 11.36 -26.86
C ASN A 414 -10.82 12.32 -26.07
N ARG A 415 -10.26 13.07 -25.08
CA ARG A 415 -11.03 13.97 -24.20
C ARG A 415 -11.92 14.94 -25.00
N GLU A 416 -11.36 15.66 -25.95
CA GLU A 416 -12.10 16.68 -26.72
C GLU A 416 -13.25 16.07 -27.52
N GLU A 417 -13.03 14.91 -28.17
CA GLU A 417 -14.07 14.21 -28.92
C GLU A 417 -15.20 13.73 -27.99
N ILE A 418 -14.85 13.18 -26.83
CA ILE A 418 -15.81 12.70 -25.82
C ILE A 418 -16.63 13.88 -25.28
N THR A 419 -15.96 14.95 -24.86
CA THR A 419 -16.61 16.15 -24.32
C THR A 419 -17.54 16.79 -25.37
N ALA A 420 -17.10 16.91 -26.62
CA ALA A 420 -17.93 17.45 -27.69
C ALA A 420 -19.20 16.60 -27.96
N LEU A 421 -19.08 15.26 -27.87
CA LEU A 421 -20.23 14.37 -28.02
C LEU A 421 -21.23 14.54 -26.88
N VAL A 422 -20.77 14.59 -25.62
CA VAL A 422 -21.59 14.77 -24.42
C VAL A 422 -22.31 16.15 -24.47
N ASN A 423 -21.60 17.21 -24.86
CA ASN A 423 -22.15 18.54 -24.93
C ASN A 423 -23.27 18.67 -26.00
N LYS A 424 -23.07 18.06 -27.18
CA LYS A 424 -24.13 18.00 -28.22
C LYS A 424 -25.39 17.32 -27.70
N GLN A 425 -25.27 16.28 -26.90
CA GLN A 425 -26.44 15.63 -26.30
C GLN A 425 -27.14 16.51 -25.26
N SER A 426 -26.38 17.18 -24.42
CA SER A 426 -26.90 18.09 -23.41
C SER A 426 -27.67 19.25 -24.05
N GLU A 427 -27.16 19.83 -25.15
CA GLU A 427 -27.84 20.87 -25.93
C GLU A 427 -29.13 20.34 -26.57
N ARG A 428 -29.09 19.12 -27.14
CA ARG A 428 -30.28 18.51 -27.77
C ARG A 428 -31.41 18.29 -26.76
N ARG A 429 -31.09 17.87 -25.53
CA ARG A 429 -32.06 17.71 -24.44
C ARG A 429 -32.66 19.04 -24.01
N ARG A 430 -31.87 20.12 -23.97
CA ARG A 430 -32.33 21.45 -23.58
C ARG A 430 -33.22 22.10 -24.63
N ARG A 431 -33.04 21.75 -25.92
CA ARG A 431 -33.79 22.38 -27.05
C ARG A 431 -34.32 21.31 -28.03
N PRO A 432 -35.30 20.48 -27.65
CA PRO A 432 -35.75 19.34 -28.46
C PRO A 432 -36.35 19.79 -29.82
N GLN A 433 -36.97 20.96 -29.87
CA GLN A 433 -37.65 21.46 -31.10
C GLN A 433 -36.69 21.99 -32.16
N GLN A 434 -35.48 22.44 -31.80
CA GLN A 434 -34.48 22.93 -32.76
C GLN A 434 -33.58 21.83 -33.30
N SER A 435 -33.51 20.70 -32.61
CA SER A 435 -32.61 19.58 -32.91
C SER A 435 -33.19 18.53 -33.87
N ALA A 436 -34.44 18.70 -34.31
CA ALA A 436 -35.13 17.71 -35.16
C ALA A 436 -34.59 17.63 -36.61
N GLN A 437 -33.71 18.53 -37.03
CA GLN A 437 -33.17 18.59 -38.40
C GLN A 437 -31.69 18.11 -38.52
N GLY A 438 -31.03 17.66 -37.45
CA GLY A 438 -29.64 17.18 -37.48
C GLY A 438 -29.54 15.69 -37.20
N GLU A 439 -28.42 15.07 -37.62
CA GLU A 439 -28.09 13.69 -37.23
C GLU A 439 -28.03 13.56 -35.73
N ASP A 440 -28.60 12.47 -35.19
CA ASP A 440 -28.54 12.18 -33.77
C ASP A 440 -27.13 11.78 -33.36
N PRO A 441 -26.40 12.59 -32.59
CA PRO A 441 -25.05 12.25 -32.17
C PRO A 441 -24.98 10.95 -31.33
N PHE A 442 -26.12 10.49 -30.78
CA PHE A 442 -26.28 9.25 -30.04
C PHE A 442 -27.02 8.18 -30.84
N ALA A 443 -27.22 8.39 -32.16
CA ALA A 443 -27.67 7.31 -33.02
C ALA A 443 -26.75 6.09 -32.83
N ARG A 444 -27.33 4.92 -32.80
CA ARG A 444 -26.64 3.66 -32.43
C ARG A 444 -25.38 3.41 -33.27
N ASP A 445 -25.39 3.77 -34.52
CA ASP A 445 -24.26 3.66 -35.43
C ASP A 445 -23.16 4.69 -35.13
N VAL A 446 -23.52 5.95 -34.88
CA VAL A 446 -22.58 7.05 -34.54
C VAL A 446 -21.87 6.74 -33.23
N LEU A 447 -22.63 6.41 -32.18
CA LEU A 447 -22.08 6.07 -30.87
C LEU A 447 -21.25 4.77 -30.94
N GLY A 448 -21.72 3.76 -31.65
CA GLY A 448 -20.99 2.52 -31.86
C GLY A 448 -19.65 2.71 -32.56
N MET A 449 -19.58 3.63 -33.54
CA MET A 449 -18.35 3.98 -34.23
C MET A 449 -17.39 4.77 -33.31
N ALA A 450 -17.89 5.69 -32.49
CA ALA A 450 -17.10 6.41 -31.51
C ALA A 450 -16.49 5.45 -30.47
N ILE A 451 -17.29 4.60 -29.85
CA ILE A 451 -16.84 3.59 -28.88
C ILE A 451 -15.79 2.65 -29.51
N ARG A 452 -15.98 2.25 -30.78
CA ARG A 452 -14.99 1.40 -31.49
C ARG A 452 -13.64 2.11 -31.65
N ARG A 453 -13.62 3.42 -31.94
CA ARG A 453 -12.39 4.23 -32.01
C ARG A 453 -11.71 4.38 -30.66
N TRP A 454 -12.48 4.63 -29.59
CA TRP A 454 -11.95 4.74 -28.23
C TRP A 454 -11.49 3.41 -27.64
N GLY A 455 -11.99 2.29 -28.16
CA GLY A 455 -11.57 0.93 -27.78
C GLY A 455 -12.18 0.44 -26.48
N ALA A 456 -11.61 -0.63 -25.91
CA ALA A 456 -12.16 -1.33 -24.76
C ALA A 456 -12.25 -0.47 -23.48
N THR A 457 -11.41 0.57 -23.37
CA THR A 457 -11.33 1.44 -22.17
C THR A 457 -12.20 2.70 -22.29
N TRP A 458 -13.15 2.76 -23.23
CA TRP A 458 -13.97 3.93 -23.49
C TRP A 458 -14.70 4.47 -22.24
N ARG A 459 -15.17 3.59 -21.33
CA ARG A 459 -15.81 4.02 -20.08
C ARG A 459 -14.87 4.82 -19.19
N SER A 460 -13.66 4.31 -18.94
CA SER A 460 -12.66 5.02 -18.16
C SER A 460 -12.24 6.34 -18.79
N GLN A 461 -12.14 6.40 -20.13
CA GLN A 461 -11.87 7.64 -20.86
C GLN A 461 -13.02 8.65 -20.70
N THR A 462 -14.27 8.20 -20.71
CA THR A 462 -15.43 9.04 -20.45
C THR A 462 -15.41 9.58 -19.02
N VAL A 463 -15.10 8.72 -18.03
CA VAL A 463 -14.92 9.15 -16.62
C VAL A 463 -13.86 10.25 -16.54
N PHE A 464 -12.71 10.09 -17.20
CA PHE A 464 -11.66 11.12 -17.24
C PHE A 464 -12.15 12.45 -17.82
N SER A 465 -12.86 12.41 -18.96
CA SER A 465 -13.39 13.61 -19.59
C SER A 465 -14.37 14.35 -18.68
N MET A 466 -15.24 13.61 -17.96
CA MET A 466 -16.13 14.18 -16.95
C MET A 466 -15.38 14.85 -15.80
N LEU A 467 -14.36 14.19 -15.27
CA LEU A 467 -13.55 14.74 -14.19
C LEU A 467 -12.82 16.01 -14.62
N CYS A 468 -12.38 16.09 -15.87
CA CYS A 468 -11.82 17.31 -16.43
C CYS A 468 -12.86 18.45 -16.48
N GLU A 469 -14.08 18.18 -16.95
CA GLU A 469 -15.16 19.18 -16.98
C GLU A 469 -15.56 19.66 -15.57
N ILE A 470 -15.53 18.78 -14.58
CA ILE A 470 -15.75 19.15 -13.16
C ILE A 470 -14.65 20.10 -12.69
N SER A 471 -13.40 19.85 -13.10
CA SER A 471 -12.28 20.74 -12.77
C SER A 471 -12.41 22.11 -13.44
N ASP A 472 -12.88 22.15 -14.69
CA ASP A 472 -13.06 23.39 -15.46
C ASP A 472 -14.26 24.23 -14.99
N GLU A 473 -15.33 23.57 -14.51
CA GLU A 473 -16.56 24.22 -14.03
C GLU A 473 -17.03 23.61 -12.70
N PRO A 474 -16.37 23.92 -11.58
CA PRO A 474 -16.68 23.33 -10.27
C PRO A 474 -18.13 23.55 -9.80
N GLY A 475 -18.75 24.66 -10.16
CA GLY A 475 -20.15 25.00 -9.80
C GLY A 475 -21.21 24.15 -10.50
N ALA A 476 -20.88 23.43 -11.56
CA ALA A 476 -21.77 22.55 -12.30
C ALA A 476 -21.61 21.05 -11.98
N ALA A 477 -20.77 20.72 -11.02
CA ALA A 477 -20.37 19.35 -10.71
C ALA A 477 -21.55 18.39 -10.46
N ASP A 478 -22.52 18.82 -9.65
CA ASP A 478 -23.68 17.97 -9.30
C ASP A 478 -24.59 17.65 -10.49
N SER A 479 -24.67 18.56 -11.48
CA SER A 479 -25.50 18.37 -12.66
C SER A 479 -24.84 17.50 -13.74
N LYS A 480 -23.50 17.45 -13.78
CA LYS A 480 -22.76 16.77 -14.86
C LYS A 480 -22.72 15.26 -14.69
N PHE A 481 -22.65 14.74 -13.45
CA PHE A 481 -22.78 13.30 -13.20
C PHE A 481 -24.19 12.76 -13.50
N ILE A 482 -25.24 13.58 -13.31
CA ILE A 482 -26.62 13.18 -13.58
C ILE A 482 -26.92 13.08 -15.10
N HIS A 483 -26.18 13.79 -15.94
CA HIS A 483 -26.44 13.86 -17.39
C HIS A 483 -25.79 12.75 -18.24
N LEU A 484 -24.94 11.91 -17.63
CA LEU A 484 -24.31 10.78 -18.33
C LEU A 484 -25.10 9.48 -18.22
N THR A 485 -26.22 9.54 -17.51
CA THR A 485 -27.12 8.40 -17.39
C THR A 485 -27.96 8.28 -18.63
N ILE A 486 -27.47 7.56 -19.61
CA ILE A 486 -28.32 6.84 -20.60
C ILE A 486 -27.54 5.71 -21.23
#